data_470ad3a6f2c26a9828d001d0ce80cc4e
#
_entry.id   470ad3a6f2c26a9828d001d0ce80cc4e
#
_cell.length_a   1.000
_cell.length_b   1.000
_cell.length_c   1.000
_cell.angle_alpha   90.00
_cell.angle_beta   90.00
_cell.angle_gamma   90.00
#
_symmetry.space_group_name_H-M   'P 1'
#
loop_
_entity.id
_entity.type
_entity.pdbx_description
1 polymer ?
#
loop_
_entity_poly.entity_id
_entity_poly.type
_entity_poly.pdbx_seq_one_letter_code
_entity_poly.pdbx_strand_id
1 'polypeptide(L)'
;MFVQRLSAAPWTMIAAIDAGALRERAFRETAGRLVILLALIAGAFVFIEYYSRYPSIIEFRFAPPFNRLRFYAVFLTVLLLTVHRAGEALDTPVADLFSAFGRLLSGLLDFPYSPVRLVLLALPEGTPPAMMAEVRDAASIAYLVALGLLLCFAWLVKIKGWPGRQGAFNVWLNLPLFDPTGGGDVLARLKRDSSINIVLGFLLPFLTPAAFKLVVLVIGPVSITSPQTLIWVMTAWAIVPANLGMRGIALHR
;
A
#
# COMPACT_ATOMS: atom_id res chain seq x y z
N MET A 1 -40.92 -47.70 -1.75
CA MET A 1 -40.32 -46.78 -2.70
C MET A 1 -39.97 -45.40 -2.07
N PHE A 2 -39.78 -45.31 -0.76
CA PHE A 2 -39.50 -44.04 -0.05
C PHE A 2 -38.14 -44.00 0.66
N VAL A 3 -37.40 -45.10 0.71
CA VAL A 3 -36.14 -45.24 1.47
C VAL A 3 -34.90 -44.93 0.63
N GLN A 4 -35.00 -44.82 -0.69
CA GLN A 4 -33.85 -44.60 -1.60
C GLN A 4 -33.49 -43.12 -1.84
N ARG A 5 -34.29 -42.15 -1.35
CA ARG A 5 -33.98 -40.70 -1.56
C ARG A 5 -33.24 -40.04 -0.40
N LEU A 6 -33.00 -40.72 0.70
CA LEU A 6 -32.33 -40.13 1.87
C LEU A 6 -30.81 -40.40 1.98
N SER A 7 -30.25 -41.21 1.07
CA SER A 7 -28.84 -41.63 1.17
C SER A 7 -27.85 -40.78 0.31
N ALA A 8 -28.33 -39.97 -0.58
CA ALA A 8 -27.43 -39.18 -1.49
C ALA A 8 -27.09 -37.77 -0.99
N ALA A 9 -27.93 -37.17 -0.14
CA ALA A 9 -27.77 -35.76 0.23
C ALA A 9 -26.55 -35.43 1.13
N PRO A 10 -26.14 -36.25 2.11
CA PRO A 10 -25.01 -35.88 2.97
C PRO A 10 -23.67 -36.00 2.26
N TRP A 11 -23.47 -36.99 1.42
CA TRP A 11 -22.19 -37.21 0.72
C TRP A 11 -21.92 -36.18 -0.38
N THR A 12 -22.94 -35.70 -1.07
CA THR A 12 -22.81 -34.62 -2.06
C THR A 12 -22.49 -33.25 -1.41
N MET A 13 -23.03 -32.99 -0.22
CA MET A 13 -22.68 -31.79 0.54
C MET A 13 -21.24 -31.86 1.07
N ILE A 14 -20.80 -33.01 1.61
CA ILE A 14 -19.41 -33.18 2.06
C ILE A 14 -18.44 -33.06 0.90
N ALA A 15 -18.71 -33.67 -0.25
CA ALA A 15 -17.90 -33.55 -1.45
C ALA A 15 -17.85 -32.11 -2.01
N ALA A 16 -18.94 -31.36 -1.91
CA ALA A 16 -18.98 -29.95 -2.31
C ALA A 16 -18.19 -29.04 -1.37
N ILE A 17 -18.24 -29.32 -0.05
CA ILE A 17 -17.44 -28.61 0.95
C ILE A 17 -15.95 -28.89 0.75
N ASP A 18 -15.54 -30.13 0.51
CA ASP A 18 -14.15 -30.52 0.23
C ASP A 18 -13.64 -29.88 -1.08
N ALA A 19 -14.45 -29.89 -2.15
CA ALA A 19 -14.09 -29.25 -3.40
C ALA A 19 -13.94 -27.72 -3.27
N GLY A 20 -14.75 -27.08 -2.43
CA GLY A 20 -14.64 -25.67 -2.10
C GLY A 20 -13.35 -25.37 -1.33
N ALA A 21 -13.06 -26.15 -0.30
CA ALA A 21 -11.84 -26.02 0.51
C ALA A 21 -10.57 -26.27 -0.31
N LEU A 22 -10.58 -27.25 -1.22
CA LEU A 22 -9.47 -27.54 -2.14
C LEU A 22 -9.25 -26.39 -3.15
N ARG A 23 -10.32 -25.82 -3.71
CA ARG A 23 -10.23 -24.66 -4.60
C ARG A 23 -9.64 -23.44 -3.87
N GLU A 24 -10.06 -23.19 -2.65
CA GLU A 24 -9.57 -22.08 -1.86
C GLU A 24 -8.09 -22.24 -1.48
N ARG A 25 -7.66 -23.46 -1.12
CA ARG A 25 -6.24 -23.79 -0.90
C ARG A 25 -5.41 -23.60 -2.17
N ALA A 26 -5.84 -24.16 -3.30
CA ALA A 26 -5.17 -24.00 -4.57
C ALA A 26 -5.06 -22.54 -5.01
N PHE A 27 -6.11 -21.75 -4.79
CA PHE A 27 -6.10 -20.30 -5.06
C PHE A 27 -5.09 -19.57 -4.18
N ARG A 28 -5.06 -19.85 -2.87
CA ARG A 28 -4.09 -19.25 -1.94
C ARG A 28 -2.65 -19.60 -2.28
N GLU A 29 -2.39 -20.87 -2.63
CA GLU A 29 -1.06 -21.31 -3.06
C GLU A 29 -0.63 -20.63 -4.36
N THR A 30 -1.52 -20.51 -5.34
CA THR A 30 -1.25 -19.85 -6.61
C THR A 30 -1.01 -18.35 -6.39
N ALA A 31 -1.82 -17.68 -5.58
CA ALA A 31 -1.63 -16.28 -5.22
C ALA A 31 -0.30 -16.04 -4.52
N GLY A 32 0.11 -16.93 -3.59
CA GLY A 32 1.41 -16.87 -2.94
C GLY A 32 2.57 -17.00 -3.92
N ARG A 33 2.48 -17.95 -4.85
CA ARG A 33 3.50 -18.13 -5.91
C ARG A 33 3.62 -16.92 -6.83
N LEU A 34 2.49 -16.32 -7.21
CA LEU A 34 2.48 -15.09 -8.03
C LEU A 34 3.12 -13.91 -7.29
N VAL A 35 2.86 -13.73 -6.01
CA VAL A 35 3.49 -12.68 -5.21
C VAL A 35 5.00 -12.87 -5.15
N ILE A 36 5.49 -14.10 -4.93
CA ILE A 36 6.92 -14.40 -4.93
C ILE A 36 7.52 -14.09 -6.30
N LEU A 37 6.89 -14.52 -7.39
CA LEU A 37 7.36 -14.25 -8.75
C LEU A 37 7.43 -12.74 -9.03
N LEU A 38 6.40 -11.99 -8.68
CA LEU A 38 6.37 -10.53 -8.84
C LEU A 38 7.45 -9.85 -7.99
N ALA A 39 7.68 -10.33 -6.77
CA ALA A 39 8.74 -9.81 -5.91
C ALA A 39 10.14 -10.07 -6.50
N LEU A 40 10.37 -11.25 -7.07
CA LEU A 40 11.63 -11.59 -7.75
C LEU A 40 11.84 -10.73 -9.01
N ILE A 41 10.80 -10.55 -9.82
CA ILE A 41 10.85 -9.68 -11.00
C ILE A 41 11.13 -8.24 -10.59
N ALA A 42 10.41 -7.71 -9.59
CA ALA A 42 10.66 -6.36 -9.08
C ALA A 42 12.08 -6.21 -8.53
N GLY A 43 12.58 -7.21 -7.78
CA GLY A 43 13.95 -7.24 -7.29
C GLY A 43 14.98 -7.23 -8.42
N ALA A 44 14.75 -8.03 -9.46
CA ALA A 44 15.61 -8.07 -10.65
C ALA A 44 15.62 -6.71 -11.39
N PHE A 45 14.45 -6.08 -11.57
CA PHE A 45 14.36 -4.74 -12.17
C PHE A 45 15.11 -3.69 -11.34
N VAL A 46 14.95 -3.68 -10.02
CA VAL A 46 15.68 -2.77 -9.14
C VAL A 46 17.18 -3.02 -9.23
N PHE A 47 17.60 -4.29 -9.23
CA PHE A 47 19.02 -4.66 -9.36
C PHE A 47 19.60 -4.15 -10.69
N ILE A 48 18.94 -4.44 -11.83
CA ILE A 48 19.36 -4.00 -13.16
C ILE A 48 19.44 -2.48 -13.22
N GLU A 49 18.44 -1.79 -12.68
CA GLU A 49 18.39 -0.32 -12.66
C GLU A 49 19.55 0.28 -11.84
N TYR A 50 19.88 -0.29 -10.69
CA TYR A 50 21.01 0.18 -9.88
C TYR A 50 22.38 -0.25 -10.43
N TYR A 51 22.44 -1.36 -11.18
CA TYR A 51 23.64 -1.83 -11.83
C TYR A 51 23.95 -1.06 -13.12
N SER A 52 22.92 -0.58 -13.82
CA SER A 52 23.06 0.16 -15.07
C SER A 52 23.82 1.48 -14.89
N ARG A 53 24.55 1.88 -15.91
CA ARG A 53 25.33 3.13 -15.89
C ARG A 53 24.40 4.37 -15.84
N TYR A 54 23.28 4.31 -16.52
CA TYR A 54 22.28 5.38 -16.59
C TYR A 54 20.94 4.89 -16.04
N PRO A 55 20.26 5.69 -15.18
CA PRO A 55 18.92 5.36 -14.70
C PRO A 55 17.92 5.47 -15.86
N SER A 56 16.94 4.56 -15.89
CA SER A 56 15.88 4.57 -16.90
C SER A 56 14.49 4.79 -16.30
N ILE A 57 14.24 4.30 -15.09
CA ILE A 57 12.93 4.34 -14.44
C ILE A 57 13.01 4.96 -13.04
N ILE A 58 14.08 4.65 -12.26
CA ILE A 58 14.17 5.06 -10.86
C ILE A 58 14.63 6.53 -10.78
N GLU A 59 13.66 7.38 -10.41
CA GLU A 59 13.93 8.79 -10.12
C GLU A 59 14.75 8.95 -8.82
N PHE A 60 15.53 10.03 -8.73
CA PHE A 60 16.35 10.41 -7.57
C PHE A 60 17.33 9.32 -7.12
N ARG A 61 17.80 8.48 -8.06
CA ARG A 61 18.75 7.41 -7.78
C ARG A 61 20.04 7.91 -7.16
N PHE A 62 20.54 9.05 -7.63
CA PHE A 62 21.78 9.68 -7.17
C PHE A 62 21.57 10.77 -6.12
N ALA A 63 20.36 10.89 -5.59
CA ALA A 63 20.00 11.85 -4.54
C ALA A 63 19.48 11.13 -3.29
N PRO A 64 20.34 10.39 -2.55
CA PRO A 64 19.91 9.79 -1.29
C PRO A 64 19.52 10.89 -0.27
N PRO A 65 18.55 10.68 0.63
CA PRO A 65 17.97 9.38 0.99
C PRO A 65 16.62 9.07 0.33
N PHE A 66 16.21 9.73 -0.76
CA PHE A 66 14.86 9.64 -1.34
C PHE A 66 14.36 8.19 -1.47
N ASN A 67 15.04 7.36 -2.27
CA ASN A 67 14.62 5.97 -2.51
C ASN A 67 14.79 5.07 -1.28
N ARG A 68 15.75 5.38 -0.39
CA ARG A 68 15.92 4.64 0.87
C ARG A 68 14.72 4.82 1.79
N LEU A 69 14.21 6.04 1.91
CA LEU A 69 13.01 6.31 2.72
C LEU A 69 11.78 5.61 2.17
N ARG A 70 11.60 5.61 0.84
CA ARG A 70 10.51 4.88 0.18
C ARG A 70 10.58 3.38 0.46
N PHE A 71 11.78 2.80 0.35
CA PHE A 71 12.00 1.38 0.67
C PHE A 71 11.66 1.07 2.13
N TYR A 72 12.19 1.86 3.08
CA TYR A 72 11.92 1.65 4.49
C TYR A 72 10.45 1.84 4.84
N ALA A 73 9.74 2.76 4.20
CA ALA A 73 8.31 2.94 4.43
C ALA A 73 7.49 1.73 3.97
N VAL A 74 7.76 1.18 2.77
CA VAL A 74 7.12 -0.06 2.31
C VAL A 74 7.46 -1.22 3.26
N PHE A 75 8.74 -1.42 3.56
CA PHE A 75 9.20 -2.48 4.45
C PHE A 75 8.56 -2.40 5.83
N LEU A 76 8.58 -1.21 6.44
CA LEU A 76 8.01 -0.98 7.77
C LEU A 76 6.50 -1.21 7.77
N THR A 77 5.77 -0.73 6.74
CA THR A 77 4.33 -0.96 6.63
C THR A 77 4.01 -2.45 6.56
N VAL A 78 4.64 -3.18 5.64
CA VAL A 78 4.42 -4.62 5.50
C VAL A 78 4.79 -5.36 6.78
N LEU A 79 5.93 -5.02 7.40
CA LEU A 79 6.37 -5.63 8.66
C LEU A 79 5.35 -5.40 9.79
N LEU A 80 4.94 -4.15 10.02
CA LEU A 80 4.01 -3.81 11.09
C LEU A 80 2.64 -4.47 10.88
N LEU A 81 2.12 -4.46 9.65
CA LEU A 81 0.85 -5.12 9.32
C LEU A 81 0.95 -6.64 9.49
N THR A 82 2.08 -7.25 9.11
CA THR A 82 2.31 -8.69 9.29
C THR A 82 2.39 -9.05 10.77
N VAL A 83 3.12 -8.28 11.57
CA VAL A 83 3.23 -8.51 13.02
C VAL A 83 1.89 -8.27 13.72
N HIS A 84 1.15 -7.21 13.35
CA HIS A 84 -0.18 -6.95 13.89
C HIS A 84 -1.12 -8.12 13.61
N ARG A 85 -1.12 -8.63 12.38
CA ARG A 85 -1.94 -9.78 11.98
C ARG A 85 -1.50 -11.09 12.62
N ALA A 86 -0.19 -11.34 12.71
CA ALA A 86 0.34 -12.53 13.39
C ALA A 86 0.04 -12.49 14.89
N GLY A 87 -0.02 -11.29 15.46
CA GLY A 87 -0.32 -11.06 16.86
C GLY A 87 -1.69 -11.55 17.28
N GLU A 88 -2.69 -11.46 16.40
CA GLU A 88 -4.02 -12.01 16.67
C GLU A 88 -4.05 -13.55 16.75
N ALA A 89 -3.05 -14.22 16.15
CA ALA A 89 -2.92 -15.68 16.14
C ALA A 89 -1.93 -16.21 17.18
N LEU A 90 -1.06 -15.33 17.71
CA LEU A 90 -0.01 -15.68 18.67
C LEU A 90 -0.35 -15.06 20.03
N ASP A 91 -0.67 -15.87 21.00
CA ASP A 91 -0.94 -15.46 22.38
C ASP A 91 0.38 -15.11 23.09
N THR A 92 0.96 -13.97 22.71
CA THR A 92 2.26 -13.51 23.23
C THR A 92 2.18 -12.04 23.68
N PRO A 93 2.95 -11.64 24.71
CA PRO A 93 2.98 -10.24 25.19
C PRO A 93 3.36 -9.21 24.10
N VAL A 94 4.17 -9.62 23.13
CA VAL A 94 4.54 -8.80 21.98
C VAL A 94 3.33 -8.55 21.08
N ALA A 95 2.53 -9.59 20.85
CA ALA A 95 1.29 -9.52 20.08
C ALA A 95 0.28 -8.56 20.71
N ASP A 96 0.11 -8.66 22.03
CA ASP A 96 -0.79 -7.77 22.79
C ASP A 96 -0.36 -6.31 22.68
N LEU A 97 0.95 -6.05 22.75
CA LEU A 97 1.51 -4.71 22.58
C LEU A 97 1.18 -4.13 21.20
N PHE A 98 1.39 -4.89 20.13
CA PHE A 98 1.09 -4.44 18.75
C PHE A 98 -0.41 -4.27 18.52
N SER A 99 -1.23 -5.13 19.08
CA SER A 99 -2.69 -5.00 19.04
C SER A 99 -3.17 -3.76 19.82
N ALA A 100 -2.61 -3.50 21.00
CA ALA A 100 -2.88 -2.28 21.77
C ALA A 100 -2.44 -1.02 21.02
N PHE A 101 -1.29 -1.06 20.36
CA PHE A 101 -0.80 0.03 19.52
C PHE A 101 -1.73 0.30 18.33
N GLY A 102 -2.16 -0.75 17.61
CA GLY A 102 -3.14 -0.62 16.52
C GLY A 102 -4.45 0.02 16.98
N ARG A 103 -5.01 -0.42 18.12
CA ARG A 103 -6.22 0.17 18.72
C ARG A 103 -6.02 1.64 19.13
N LEU A 104 -4.88 1.99 19.69
CA LEU A 104 -4.57 3.38 20.04
C LEU A 104 -4.53 4.27 18.80
N LEU A 105 -3.85 3.82 17.74
CA LEU A 105 -3.76 4.54 16.47
C LEU A 105 -5.12 4.70 15.80
N SER A 106 -5.92 3.65 15.81
CA SER A 106 -7.26 3.69 15.23
C SER A 106 -8.17 4.67 15.97
N GLY A 107 -8.05 4.77 17.30
CA GLY A 107 -8.75 5.78 18.08
C GLY A 107 -8.36 7.23 17.72
N LEU A 108 -7.12 7.47 17.33
CA LEU A 108 -6.64 8.78 16.92
C LEU A 108 -6.95 9.13 15.46
N LEU A 109 -6.92 8.16 14.57
CA LEU A 109 -6.99 8.37 13.13
C LEU A 109 -8.39 8.10 12.54
N ASP A 110 -9.29 7.44 13.29
CA ASP A 110 -10.67 7.15 12.88
C ASP A 110 -11.62 8.28 13.32
N PHE A 111 -11.45 9.48 12.78
CA PHE A 111 -12.34 10.62 12.98
C PHE A 111 -13.23 10.84 11.74
N PRO A 112 -14.33 11.63 11.85
CA PRO A 112 -15.21 11.91 10.72
C PRO A 112 -14.44 12.44 9.51
N TYR A 113 -14.71 11.81 8.34
CA TYR A 113 -14.06 12.14 7.05
C TYR A 113 -12.56 11.83 6.98
N SER A 114 -11.97 11.17 7.97
CA SER A 114 -10.58 10.74 7.86
C SER A 114 -10.40 9.70 6.73
N PRO A 115 -9.21 9.59 6.12
CA PRO A 115 -8.94 8.54 5.14
C PRO A 115 -9.20 7.13 5.69
N VAL A 116 -8.90 6.90 6.97
CA VAL A 116 -9.15 5.63 7.66
C VAL A 116 -10.65 5.34 7.73
N ARG A 117 -11.47 6.32 8.11
CA ARG A 117 -12.93 6.19 8.14
C ARG A 117 -13.50 5.89 6.74
N LEU A 118 -12.96 6.52 5.71
CA LEU A 118 -13.42 6.30 4.33
C LEU A 118 -13.12 4.87 3.84
N VAL A 119 -12.00 4.27 4.27
CA VAL A 119 -11.71 2.85 3.99
C VAL A 119 -12.79 1.94 4.58
N LEU A 120 -13.24 2.21 5.80
CA LEU A 120 -14.32 1.43 6.43
C LEU A 120 -15.65 1.56 5.68
N LEU A 121 -15.97 2.77 5.21
CA LEU A 121 -17.18 3.02 4.41
C LEU A 121 -17.14 2.35 3.01
N ALA A 122 -15.96 1.96 2.54
CA ALA A 122 -15.79 1.22 1.30
C ALA A 122 -16.04 -0.29 1.44
N LEU A 123 -16.08 -0.83 2.68
CA LEU A 123 -16.37 -2.23 2.92
C LEU A 123 -17.81 -2.60 2.54
N PRO A 124 -18.06 -3.87 2.16
CA PRO A 124 -19.40 -4.37 1.86
C PRO A 124 -20.34 -4.23 3.07
N GLU A 125 -21.63 -4.02 2.78
CA GLU A 125 -22.67 -4.03 3.81
C GLU A 125 -22.73 -5.40 4.50
N GLY A 126 -22.89 -5.40 5.82
CA GLY A 126 -22.91 -6.63 6.61
C GLY A 126 -21.52 -7.18 6.98
N THR A 127 -20.43 -6.44 6.71
CA THR A 127 -19.08 -6.82 7.18
C THR A 127 -19.09 -6.98 8.71
N PRO A 128 -18.60 -8.13 9.24
CA PRO A 128 -18.57 -8.38 10.68
C PRO A 128 -17.79 -7.29 11.45
N PRO A 129 -18.22 -6.90 12.66
CA PRO A 129 -17.55 -5.86 13.46
C PRO A 129 -16.07 -6.15 13.74
N ALA A 130 -15.71 -7.43 13.95
CA ALA A 130 -14.32 -7.84 14.13
C ALA A 130 -13.46 -7.53 12.90
N MET A 131 -13.96 -7.84 11.70
CA MET A 131 -13.29 -7.52 10.44
C MET A 131 -13.16 -6.00 10.23
N MET A 132 -14.20 -5.24 10.56
CA MET A 132 -14.15 -3.77 10.49
C MET A 132 -13.06 -3.21 11.42
N ALA A 133 -12.94 -3.75 12.63
CA ALA A 133 -11.89 -3.36 13.57
C ALA A 133 -10.50 -3.67 13.01
N GLU A 134 -10.30 -4.86 12.47
CA GLU A 134 -9.05 -5.29 11.84
C GLU A 134 -8.63 -4.37 10.68
N VAL A 135 -9.55 -4.10 9.76
CA VAL A 135 -9.30 -3.18 8.62
C VAL A 135 -8.98 -1.77 9.10
N ARG A 136 -9.69 -1.29 10.12
CA ARG A 136 -9.44 0.02 10.73
C ARG A 136 -8.03 0.12 11.33
N ASP A 137 -7.63 -0.87 12.10
CA ASP A 137 -6.31 -0.90 12.75
C ASP A 137 -5.20 -1.00 11.69
N ALA A 138 -5.37 -1.87 10.68
CA ALA A 138 -4.44 -1.99 9.56
C ALA A 138 -4.32 -0.69 8.75
N ALA A 139 -5.45 -0.05 8.43
CA ALA A 139 -5.46 1.24 7.73
C ALA A 139 -4.77 2.34 8.54
N SER A 140 -4.99 2.37 9.86
CA SER A 140 -4.39 3.36 10.77
C SER A 140 -2.87 3.19 10.84
N ILE A 141 -2.37 1.96 10.96
CA ILE A 141 -0.94 1.66 10.97
C ILE A 141 -0.30 2.10 9.63
N ALA A 142 -0.88 1.69 8.50
CA ALA A 142 -0.35 2.02 7.19
C ALA A 142 -0.34 3.53 6.93
N TYR A 143 -1.41 4.23 7.31
CA TYR A 143 -1.54 5.67 7.13
C TYR A 143 -0.57 6.46 8.02
N LEU A 144 -0.32 6.00 9.25
CA LEU A 144 0.68 6.61 10.13
C LEU A 144 2.08 6.51 9.53
N VAL A 145 2.46 5.34 8.98
CA VAL A 145 3.77 5.18 8.33
C VAL A 145 3.88 6.11 7.12
N ALA A 146 2.81 6.23 6.32
CA ALA A 146 2.76 7.14 5.17
C ALA A 146 2.92 8.62 5.58
N LEU A 147 2.23 9.06 6.63
CA LEU A 147 2.39 10.40 7.20
C LEU A 147 3.80 10.61 7.74
N GLY A 148 4.34 9.64 8.46
CA GLY A 148 5.71 9.67 8.98
C GLY A 148 6.75 9.80 7.87
N LEU A 149 6.57 9.08 6.75
CA LEU A 149 7.40 9.21 5.55
C LEU A 149 7.39 10.63 5.01
N LEU A 150 6.19 11.22 4.81
CA LEU A 150 6.04 12.57 4.28
C LEU A 150 6.64 13.62 5.21
N LEU A 151 6.39 13.52 6.51
CA LEU A 151 6.93 14.45 7.50
C LEU A 151 8.46 14.35 7.61
N CYS A 152 8.99 13.14 7.64
CA CYS A 152 10.44 12.90 7.65
C CYS A 152 11.10 13.49 6.40
N PHE A 153 10.53 13.25 5.23
CA PHE A 153 11.09 13.79 3.98
C PHE A 153 10.96 15.31 3.90
N ALA A 154 9.81 15.87 4.26
CA ALA A 154 9.62 17.32 4.32
C ALA A 154 10.62 17.99 5.29
N TRP A 155 10.89 17.36 6.44
CA TRP A 155 11.91 17.80 7.38
C TRP A 155 13.31 17.78 6.76
N LEU A 156 13.68 16.69 6.06
CA LEU A 156 14.97 16.60 5.36
C LEU A 156 15.12 17.68 4.30
N VAL A 157 14.09 17.93 3.52
CA VAL A 157 14.11 18.97 2.48
C VAL A 157 14.22 20.36 3.11
N LYS A 158 13.41 20.67 4.11
CA LYS A 158 13.31 22.00 4.71
C LYS A 158 14.48 22.34 5.65
N ILE A 159 14.87 21.41 6.53
CA ILE A 159 15.86 21.64 7.59
C ILE A 159 17.26 21.25 7.12
N LYS A 160 17.43 20.10 6.48
CA LYS A 160 18.74 19.63 5.99
C LYS A 160 19.13 20.20 4.63
N GLY A 161 18.21 20.90 3.94
CA GLY A 161 18.48 21.54 2.67
C GLY A 161 18.71 20.54 1.51
N TRP A 162 18.08 19.36 1.59
CA TRP A 162 18.14 18.38 0.50
C TRP A 162 17.42 18.91 -0.77
N PRO A 163 17.89 18.66 -1.98
CA PRO A 163 19.13 17.99 -2.38
C PRO A 163 20.34 18.95 -2.50
N GLY A 164 20.16 20.26 -2.35
CA GLY A 164 21.10 21.32 -2.70
C GLY A 164 22.46 21.26 -1.97
N ARG A 165 22.53 20.66 -0.79
CA ARG A 165 23.80 20.47 -0.06
C ARG A 165 24.70 19.37 -0.65
N GLN A 166 24.19 18.56 -1.57
CA GLN A 166 24.92 17.44 -2.18
C GLN A 166 25.58 17.78 -3.54
N GLY A 167 25.59 19.05 -3.91
CA GLY A 167 26.12 19.53 -5.19
C GLY A 167 25.04 19.87 -6.22
N ALA A 168 25.45 20.13 -7.46
CA ALA A 168 24.51 20.45 -8.54
C ALA A 168 23.56 19.28 -8.82
N PHE A 169 22.26 19.54 -8.77
CA PHE A 169 21.24 18.55 -9.07
C PHE A 169 21.19 18.30 -10.59
N ASN A 170 21.63 17.12 -11.01
CA ASN A 170 21.59 16.73 -12.41
C ASN A 170 20.21 16.15 -12.74
N VAL A 171 19.41 16.88 -13.51
CA VAL A 171 18.05 16.49 -13.92
C VAL A 171 18.05 15.20 -14.73
N TRP A 172 18.99 15.02 -15.66
CA TRP A 172 19.08 13.82 -16.51
C TRP A 172 19.31 12.53 -15.71
N LEU A 173 20.11 12.62 -14.66
CA LEU A 173 20.43 11.46 -13.83
C LEU A 173 19.41 11.19 -12.71
N ASN A 174 18.65 12.22 -12.31
CA ASN A 174 17.69 12.09 -11.21
C ASN A 174 16.23 12.05 -11.64
N LEU A 175 15.92 12.50 -12.86
CA LEU A 175 14.57 12.49 -13.42
C LEU A 175 14.59 11.88 -14.82
N PRO A 176 14.87 10.57 -14.96
CA PRO A 176 15.03 9.93 -16.26
C PRO A 176 13.77 9.97 -17.12
N LEU A 177 12.59 10.05 -16.52
CA LEU A 177 11.31 10.14 -17.21
C LEU A 177 10.92 11.59 -17.60
N PHE A 178 11.67 12.56 -17.12
CA PHE A 178 11.45 13.97 -17.46
C PHE A 178 12.29 14.34 -18.67
N ASP A 179 11.64 14.77 -19.75
CA ASP A 179 12.34 15.29 -20.93
C ASP A 179 12.58 16.81 -20.80
N PRO A 180 13.80 17.27 -20.50
CA PRO A 180 14.09 18.69 -20.43
C PRO A 180 14.12 19.39 -21.79
N THR A 181 14.15 18.64 -22.91
CA THR A 181 14.17 19.18 -24.26
C THR A 181 12.78 19.43 -24.87
N GLY A 182 11.74 18.98 -24.22
CA GLY A 182 10.33 18.98 -24.69
C GLY A 182 9.67 20.34 -24.85
N GLY A 183 10.45 21.42 -25.01
CA GLY A 183 9.97 22.79 -25.23
C GLY A 183 9.41 23.50 -23.99
N GLY A 184 9.40 24.83 -24.00
CA GLY A 184 8.93 25.67 -22.90
C GLY A 184 9.88 25.75 -21.70
N ASP A 185 9.44 26.47 -20.66
CA ASP A 185 10.24 26.66 -19.46
C ASP A 185 10.27 25.38 -18.61
N VAL A 186 11.45 24.78 -18.50
CA VAL A 186 11.72 23.57 -17.69
C VAL A 186 11.28 23.77 -16.24
N LEU A 187 11.56 24.94 -15.66
CA LEU A 187 11.21 25.22 -14.27
C LEU A 187 9.68 25.30 -14.07
N ALA A 188 8.97 25.91 -15.01
CA ALA A 188 7.50 25.96 -14.96
C ALA A 188 6.89 24.56 -15.06
N ARG A 189 7.45 23.70 -15.90
CA ARG A 189 7.01 22.29 -16.03
C ARG A 189 7.25 21.50 -14.73
N LEU A 190 8.43 21.61 -14.14
CA LEU A 190 8.76 20.96 -12.86
C LEU A 190 7.86 21.46 -11.73
N LYS A 191 7.56 22.76 -11.65
CA LYS A 191 6.62 23.32 -10.67
C LYS A 191 5.20 22.79 -10.85
N ARG A 192 4.74 22.67 -12.10
CA ARG A 192 3.43 22.08 -12.39
C ARG A 192 3.38 20.62 -11.96
N ASP A 193 4.39 19.82 -12.33
CA ASP A 193 4.48 18.41 -11.95
C ASP A 193 4.55 18.24 -10.43
N SER A 194 5.31 19.11 -9.74
CA SER A 194 5.34 19.19 -8.29
C SER A 194 3.94 19.39 -7.71
N SER A 195 3.22 20.41 -8.17
CA SER A 195 1.88 20.73 -7.67
C SER A 195 0.90 19.59 -7.90
N ILE A 196 0.90 18.98 -9.09
CA ILE A 196 0.06 17.82 -9.40
C ILE A 196 0.36 16.66 -8.44
N ASN A 197 1.63 16.35 -8.24
CA ASN A 197 2.02 15.24 -7.35
C ASN A 197 1.65 15.52 -5.88
N ILE A 198 1.78 16.76 -5.39
CA ILE A 198 1.37 17.14 -4.03
C ILE A 198 -0.15 16.99 -3.89
N VAL A 199 -0.92 17.53 -4.84
CA VAL A 199 -2.40 17.45 -4.82
C VAL A 199 -2.86 16.00 -4.89
N LEU A 200 -2.31 15.18 -5.79
CA LEU A 200 -2.64 13.76 -5.88
C LEU A 200 -2.23 13.00 -4.62
N GLY A 201 -1.03 13.25 -4.09
CA GLY A 201 -0.55 12.63 -2.84
C GLY A 201 -1.45 12.94 -1.65
N PHE A 202 -2.06 14.13 -1.61
CA PHE A 202 -3.00 14.53 -0.58
C PHE A 202 -4.41 13.94 -0.81
N LEU A 203 -4.93 13.99 -2.03
CA LEU A 203 -6.33 13.61 -2.32
C LEU A 203 -6.55 12.10 -2.45
N LEU A 204 -5.58 11.35 -2.97
CA LEU A 204 -5.77 9.92 -3.25
C LEU A 204 -6.15 9.08 -2.02
N PRO A 205 -5.61 9.29 -0.80
CA PRO A 205 -6.06 8.53 0.36
C PRO A 205 -7.55 8.66 0.65
N PHE A 206 -8.16 9.77 0.25
CA PHE A 206 -9.60 10.04 0.39
C PHE A 206 -10.41 9.50 -0.80
N LEU A 207 -9.88 9.61 -2.01
CA LEU A 207 -10.60 9.26 -3.25
C LEU A 207 -10.57 7.77 -3.55
N THR A 208 -9.47 7.09 -3.25
CA THR A 208 -9.30 5.67 -3.58
C THR A 208 -10.32 4.75 -2.91
N PRO A 209 -10.74 4.94 -1.63
CA PRO A 209 -11.79 4.14 -1.04
C PRO A 209 -13.15 4.31 -1.73
N ALA A 210 -13.48 5.56 -2.14
CA ALA A 210 -14.70 5.85 -2.88
C ALA A 210 -14.66 5.21 -4.28
N ALA A 211 -13.54 5.33 -4.98
CA ALA A 211 -13.33 4.67 -6.27
C ALA A 211 -13.42 3.14 -6.15
N PHE A 212 -12.84 2.55 -5.12
CA PHE A 212 -12.94 1.12 -4.85
C PHE A 212 -14.39 0.68 -4.64
N LYS A 213 -15.18 1.44 -3.89
CA LYS A 213 -16.61 1.15 -3.70
C LYS A 213 -17.38 1.17 -5.04
N LEU A 214 -17.09 2.11 -5.92
CA LEU A 214 -17.67 2.15 -7.27
C LEU A 214 -17.27 0.92 -8.11
N VAL A 215 -16.01 0.50 -8.05
CA VAL A 215 -15.53 -0.70 -8.74
C VAL A 215 -16.26 -1.94 -8.24
N VAL A 216 -16.42 -2.10 -6.93
CA VAL A 216 -17.16 -3.22 -6.32
C VAL A 216 -18.63 -3.24 -6.76
N LEU A 217 -19.26 -2.09 -6.94
CA LEU A 217 -20.64 -2.01 -7.44
C LEU A 217 -20.79 -2.50 -8.90
N VAL A 218 -19.74 -2.35 -9.72
CA VAL A 218 -19.77 -2.72 -11.15
C VAL A 218 -19.30 -4.16 -11.37
N ILE A 219 -18.23 -4.57 -10.70
CA ILE A 219 -17.56 -5.87 -10.95
C ILE A 219 -18.08 -6.95 -9.98
N GLY A 220 -18.66 -6.55 -8.85
CA GLY A 220 -19.07 -7.44 -7.76
C GLY A 220 -18.10 -7.41 -6.58
N PRO A 221 -18.46 -8.10 -5.48
CA PRO A 221 -17.72 -8.01 -4.23
C PRO A 221 -16.30 -8.57 -4.35
N VAL A 222 -15.31 -7.72 -4.12
CA VAL A 222 -13.88 -8.10 -4.01
C VAL A 222 -13.60 -8.37 -2.53
N SER A 223 -13.21 -9.60 -2.23
CA SER A 223 -12.88 -9.99 -0.85
C SER A 223 -11.51 -9.42 -0.44
N ILE A 224 -11.51 -8.50 0.53
CA ILE A 224 -10.29 -8.02 1.19
C ILE A 224 -9.99 -8.86 2.46
N THR A 225 -10.74 -9.96 2.64
CA THR A 225 -10.72 -10.74 3.89
C THR A 225 -9.50 -11.63 4.06
N SER A 226 -8.73 -11.90 2.97
CA SER A 226 -7.49 -12.66 3.13
C SER A 226 -6.41 -11.78 3.77
N PRO A 227 -5.66 -12.30 4.76
CA PRO A 227 -4.60 -11.54 5.45
C PRO A 227 -3.60 -10.91 4.49
N GLN A 228 -3.20 -11.64 3.46
CA GLN A 228 -2.26 -11.17 2.46
C GLN A 228 -2.82 -10.03 1.61
N THR A 229 -4.09 -10.14 1.18
CA THR A 229 -4.76 -9.08 0.41
C THR A 229 -4.87 -7.80 1.25
N LEU A 230 -5.26 -7.92 2.52
CA LEU A 230 -5.38 -6.78 3.43
C LEU A 230 -4.02 -6.04 3.57
N ILE A 231 -2.93 -6.78 3.83
CA ILE A 231 -1.59 -6.18 3.98
C ILE A 231 -1.20 -5.40 2.71
N TRP A 232 -1.34 -6.00 1.53
CA TRP A 232 -0.91 -5.36 0.28
C TRP A 232 -1.82 -4.21 -0.13
N VAL A 233 -3.14 -4.34 0.04
CA VAL A 233 -4.10 -3.27 -0.27
C VAL A 233 -3.87 -2.06 0.65
N MET A 234 -3.71 -2.26 1.95
CA MET A 234 -3.45 -1.17 2.89
C MET A 234 -2.08 -0.53 2.64
N THR A 235 -1.05 -1.33 2.33
CA THR A 235 0.27 -0.82 1.97
C THR A 235 0.19 0.05 0.70
N ALA A 236 -0.43 -0.44 -0.36
CA ALA A 236 -0.57 0.31 -1.62
C ALA A 236 -1.40 1.59 -1.41
N TRP A 237 -2.53 1.49 -0.73
CA TRP A 237 -3.42 2.62 -0.46
C TRP A 237 -2.72 3.77 0.27
N ALA A 238 -1.88 3.47 1.26
CA ALA A 238 -1.19 4.50 2.04
C ALA A 238 0.11 4.98 1.38
N ILE A 239 0.93 4.07 0.87
CA ILE A 239 2.30 4.38 0.44
C ILE A 239 2.34 4.96 -0.98
N VAL A 240 1.45 4.56 -1.90
CA VAL A 240 1.44 5.12 -3.26
C VAL A 240 1.17 6.63 -3.24
N PRO A 241 0.11 7.13 -2.57
CA PRO A 241 -0.10 8.58 -2.45
C PRO A 241 1.04 9.30 -1.73
N ALA A 242 1.59 8.71 -0.67
CA ALA A 242 2.72 9.29 0.04
C ALA A 242 3.96 9.43 -0.85
N ASN A 243 4.22 8.45 -1.72
CA ASN A 243 5.30 8.52 -2.71
C ASN A 243 5.10 9.64 -3.73
N LEU A 244 3.85 9.89 -4.17
CA LEU A 244 3.53 11.03 -5.03
C LEU A 244 3.77 12.36 -4.28
N GLY A 245 3.29 12.48 -3.05
CA GLY A 245 3.55 13.64 -2.20
C GLY A 245 5.05 13.90 -2.02
N MET A 246 5.83 12.85 -1.74
CA MET A 246 7.29 12.92 -1.64
C MET A 246 7.94 13.41 -2.93
N ARG A 247 7.50 12.87 -4.09
CA ARG A 247 7.97 13.31 -5.41
C ARG A 247 7.64 14.78 -5.63
N GLY A 248 6.43 15.19 -5.31
CA GLY A 248 6.02 16.58 -5.43
C GLY A 248 6.88 17.53 -4.57
N ILE A 249 7.14 17.18 -3.30
CA ILE A 249 8.02 17.94 -2.42
C ILE A 249 9.44 18.01 -2.99
N ALA A 250 9.95 16.92 -3.58
CA ALA A 250 11.27 16.87 -4.18
C ALA A 250 11.40 17.77 -5.42
N LEU A 251 10.39 17.79 -6.29
CA LEU A 251 10.37 18.62 -7.50
C LEU A 251 10.17 20.12 -7.22
N HIS A 252 9.62 20.46 -6.06
CA HIS A 252 9.38 21.86 -5.67
C HIS A 252 10.65 22.61 -5.31
N ARG A 253 11.75 21.92 -5.08
CA ARG A 253 13.05 22.46 -4.66
C ARG A 253 14.01 22.61 -5.81
#